data_aced89fc142c26978b94cfa6c70a2ce8
#
_entry.id   aced89fc142c26978b94cfa6c70a2ce8
#
_cell.length_a   1.000
_cell.length_b   1.000
_cell.length_c   1.000
_cell.angle_alpha   90.00
_cell.angle_beta   90.00
_cell.angle_gamma   90.00
#
_symmetry.space_group_name_H-M   'P 1'
#
loop_
_entity.id
_entity.type
_entity.pdbx_description
1 polymer ?
#
loop_
_entity_poly.entity_id
_entity_poly.type
_entity_poly.pdbx_seq_one_letter_code
_entity_poly.pdbx_strand_id
1 'polypeptide(L)'
;MQLSLMLLCGAIVFLVITILFRAARIADRSVPKEGPEVDQKISRHAAESLSAMIKYPTVSSVDNISSTGYRGDAFARLVNYIRARYPNIFSTMMVEDLDGNLLLYWAGEDEDADPMLYCANMDVISAEGEWEYHPFSGEIAENKVWGRGAIDSKGVLCTMLEAFESLINEGFRPIRDVYISIVKDAESSNEGALMIADVLRKRVVRFAAVFGKGSCISRDLLPVNRNQAIIGVAEKGTMRIRLISEEKGGSISSPSRYSAIGRLSEAICRIEYRPQPVRKSVLLRDMISAFAPYMPYSMRVYASNMWLLEGRLLKLLQKHKEISSMLRTTFAVTQSKAGTGEKVLPSSAEAVVYARIIHGDSCSDIYRFLTDLIESVGVKVEVESAEEASVISPYRGKEYLKLRNALKESFGDLIVAPGIISEDTSILPFTHNAEAIYRITPIVLTEAEKSTIHSNNERVDIDALGRAVYFYKRLISLTTG
;
A
#
# COMPACT_ATOMS: atom_id res chain seq x y z
N MET A 1 -41.84 -34.19 -24.35
CA MET A 1 -40.40 -34.09 -24.57
C MET A 1 -40.01 -32.91 -25.49
N GLN A 2 -40.59 -32.75 -26.70
CA GLN A 2 -40.27 -31.63 -27.61
C GLN A 2 -40.64 -30.26 -27.04
N LEU A 3 -41.79 -30.07 -26.40
CA LEU A 3 -42.23 -28.80 -25.81
C LEU A 3 -41.29 -28.40 -24.64
N SER A 4 -40.91 -29.36 -23.81
CA SER A 4 -39.97 -29.09 -22.70
C SER A 4 -38.57 -28.69 -23.18
N LEU A 5 -38.11 -29.28 -24.29
CA LEU A 5 -36.84 -28.91 -24.94
C LEU A 5 -36.91 -27.52 -25.56
N MET A 6 -38.01 -27.16 -26.21
CA MET A 6 -38.21 -25.80 -26.75
C MET A 6 -38.26 -24.74 -25.68
N LEU A 7 -38.94 -24.99 -24.55
CA LEU A 7 -38.98 -24.09 -23.43
C LEU A 7 -37.57 -23.90 -22.78
N LEU A 8 -36.80 -24.98 -22.66
CA LEU A 8 -35.43 -24.91 -22.16
C LEU A 8 -34.53 -24.10 -23.10
N CYS A 9 -34.59 -24.33 -24.41
CA CYS A 9 -33.85 -23.56 -25.40
C CYS A 9 -34.22 -22.08 -25.33
N GLY A 10 -35.51 -21.76 -25.25
CA GLY A 10 -36.03 -20.40 -25.13
C GLY A 10 -35.50 -19.70 -23.87
N ALA A 11 -35.48 -20.40 -22.73
CA ALA A 11 -34.93 -19.86 -21.48
C ALA A 11 -33.42 -19.60 -21.57
N ILE A 12 -32.65 -20.50 -22.20
CA ILE A 12 -31.21 -20.30 -22.44
C ILE A 12 -30.96 -19.09 -23.34
N VAL A 13 -31.67 -18.96 -24.44
CA VAL A 13 -31.54 -17.83 -25.35
C VAL A 13 -31.88 -16.53 -24.64
N PHE A 14 -32.96 -16.48 -23.87
CA PHE A 14 -33.34 -15.32 -23.07
C PHE A 14 -32.27 -14.96 -22.04
N LEU A 15 -31.70 -15.96 -21.35
CA LEU A 15 -30.62 -15.77 -20.41
C LEU A 15 -29.38 -15.15 -21.10
N VAL A 16 -28.96 -15.69 -22.24
CA VAL A 16 -27.81 -15.18 -23.00
C VAL A 16 -28.06 -13.74 -23.45
N ILE A 17 -29.24 -13.43 -24.02
CA ILE A 17 -29.60 -12.07 -24.39
C ILE A 17 -29.54 -11.13 -23.19
N THR A 18 -30.04 -11.54 -22.02
CA THR A 18 -30.02 -10.75 -20.80
C THR A 18 -28.57 -10.46 -20.33
N ILE A 19 -27.71 -11.47 -20.37
CA ILE A 19 -26.28 -11.34 -20.03
C ILE A 19 -25.59 -10.31 -20.93
N LEU A 20 -25.77 -10.43 -22.24
CA LEU A 20 -25.13 -9.54 -23.21
C LEU A 20 -25.71 -8.11 -23.13
N PHE A 21 -27.03 -7.99 -22.95
CA PHE A 21 -27.68 -6.69 -22.79
C PHE A 21 -27.22 -5.94 -21.56
N ARG A 22 -27.12 -6.62 -20.42
CA ARG A 22 -26.54 -6.02 -19.19
C ARG A 22 -25.13 -5.49 -19.39
N ALA A 23 -24.26 -6.25 -20.07
CA ALA A 23 -22.91 -5.84 -20.39
C ALA A 23 -22.85 -4.62 -21.34
N ALA A 24 -23.79 -4.54 -22.31
CA ALA A 24 -23.87 -3.40 -23.21
C ALA A 24 -24.38 -2.13 -22.51
N ARG A 25 -25.34 -2.28 -21.58
CA ARG A 25 -26.01 -1.15 -20.89
C ARG A 25 -25.08 -0.39 -19.94
N ILE A 26 -24.17 -1.07 -19.24
CA ILE A 26 -23.29 -0.45 -18.25
C ILE A 26 -22.04 0.23 -18.84
N ALA A 27 -21.84 0.09 -20.18
CA ALA A 27 -20.66 0.66 -20.83
C ALA A 27 -20.59 2.17 -20.64
N ASP A 28 -19.49 2.66 -20.08
CA ASP A 28 -19.17 4.08 -20.16
C ASP A 28 -18.68 4.41 -21.58
N ARG A 29 -19.32 5.39 -22.20
CA ARG A 29 -19.02 5.88 -23.55
C ARG A 29 -18.47 7.30 -23.52
N SER A 30 -18.23 7.86 -22.32
CA SER A 30 -17.68 9.19 -22.19
C SER A 30 -16.24 9.25 -22.70
N VAL A 31 -15.88 10.38 -23.27
CA VAL A 31 -14.49 10.66 -23.62
C VAL A 31 -13.75 11.01 -22.32
N PRO A 32 -12.59 10.41 -22.04
CA PRO A 32 -11.81 10.75 -20.87
C PRO A 32 -11.51 12.24 -20.82
N LYS A 33 -11.78 12.87 -19.66
CA LYS A 33 -11.39 14.26 -19.39
C LYS A 33 -10.09 14.26 -18.64
N GLU A 34 -9.14 15.05 -19.11
CA GLU A 34 -7.91 15.29 -18.37
C GLU A 34 -8.18 16.10 -17.10
N GLY A 35 -7.33 15.93 -16.11
CA GLY A 35 -7.34 16.76 -14.92
C GLY A 35 -6.93 18.21 -15.24
N PRO A 36 -7.11 19.13 -14.29
CA PRO A 36 -6.72 20.54 -14.48
C PRO A 36 -5.23 20.63 -14.80
N GLU A 37 -4.86 21.65 -15.55
CA GLU A 37 -3.46 21.98 -15.78
C GLU A 37 -2.80 22.35 -14.44
N VAL A 38 -1.61 21.83 -14.19
CA VAL A 38 -0.86 22.10 -12.97
C VAL A 38 0.19 23.18 -13.25
N ASP A 39 0.29 24.15 -12.37
CA ASP A 39 1.30 25.21 -12.49
C ASP A 39 2.71 24.59 -12.41
N GLN A 40 3.48 24.81 -13.47
CA GLN A 40 4.85 24.34 -13.60
C GLN A 40 5.78 24.87 -12.50
N LYS A 41 5.46 26.04 -11.92
CA LYS A 41 6.21 26.58 -10.78
C LYS A 41 6.02 25.72 -9.54
N ILE A 42 4.79 25.27 -9.27
CA ILE A 42 4.49 24.38 -8.15
C ILE A 42 5.21 23.03 -8.35
N SER A 43 5.15 22.49 -9.58
CA SER A 43 5.82 21.22 -9.92
C SER A 43 7.33 21.29 -9.69
N ARG A 44 7.98 22.35 -10.16
CA ARG A 44 9.43 22.56 -9.99
C ARG A 44 9.81 22.80 -8.53
N HIS A 45 9.03 23.61 -7.82
CA HIS A 45 9.26 23.89 -6.40
C HIS A 45 9.19 22.59 -5.56
N ALA A 46 8.19 21.74 -5.79
CA ALA A 46 8.10 20.44 -5.16
C ALA A 46 9.26 19.50 -5.55
N ALA A 47 9.70 19.54 -6.80
CA ALA A 47 10.85 18.75 -7.26
C ALA A 47 12.15 19.17 -6.58
N GLU A 48 12.39 20.47 -6.42
CA GLU A 48 13.55 21.01 -5.70
C GLU A 48 13.53 20.62 -4.22
N SER A 49 12.37 20.70 -3.58
CA SER A 49 12.17 20.29 -2.19
C SER A 49 12.44 18.79 -2.00
N LEU A 50 11.89 17.96 -2.89
CA LEU A 50 12.10 16.51 -2.85
C LEU A 50 13.57 16.16 -3.12
N SER A 51 14.19 16.77 -4.13
CA SER A 51 15.61 16.60 -4.44
C SER A 51 16.48 16.86 -3.20
N ALA A 52 16.20 17.94 -2.48
CA ALA A 52 16.91 18.28 -1.26
C ALA A 52 16.65 17.27 -0.13
N MET A 53 15.40 16.79 0.04
CA MET A 53 15.05 15.77 1.05
C MET A 53 15.76 14.44 0.79
N ILE A 54 15.90 14.04 -0.49
CA ILE A 54 16.57 12.78 -0.86
C ILE A 54 18.04 12.79 -0.43
N LYS A 55 18.70 13.94 -0.40
CA LYS A 55 20.12 14.07 0.00
C LYS A 55 20.39 13.71 1.47
N TYR A 56 19.35 13.54 2.27
CA TYR A 56 19.46 13.04 3.64
C TYR A 56 19.17 11.53 3.65
N PRO A 57 20.18 10.64 3.84
CA PRO A 57 20.01 9.20 3.81
C PRO A 57 19.37 8.68 5.11
N THR A 58 18.08 8.89 5.27
CA THR A 58 17.29 8.48 6.45
C THR A 58 16.88 7.01 6.36
N VAL A 59 17.87 6.12 6.33
CA VAL A 59 17.65 4.67 6.26
C VAL A 59 17.31 4.14 7.66
N SER A 60 16.14 3.51 7.78
CA SER A 60 15.66 2.86 9.00
C SER A 60 15.65 1.34 8.83
N SER A 61 16.77 0.64 8.91
CA SER A 61 16.74 -0.81 8.88
C SER A 61 17.23 -1.38 10.21
N VAL A 62 16.56 -2.44 10.68
CA VAL A 62 16.91 -3.16 11.91
C VAL A 62 18.32 -3.78 11.82
N ASP A 63 18.74 -4.15 10.61
CA ASP A 63 20.03 -4.83 10.37
C ASP A 63 21.21 -3.88 10.09
N ASN A 64 21.00 -2.58 9.91
CA ASN A 64 22.00 -1.66 9.35
C ASN A 64 22.55 -0.59 10.31
N ILE A 65 22.41 -0.74 11.60
CA ILE A 65 23.06 0.19 12.57
C ILE A 65 24.59 0.16 12.44
N SER A 66 25.16 -0.86 11.81
CA SER A 66 26.62 -1.07 11.76
C SER A 66 27.27 -1.10 10.37
N SER A 67 26.56 -1.23 9.26
CA SER A 67 27.19 -1.52 7.96
C SER A 67 27.22 -0.38 6.94
N THR A 68 26.33 0.63 7.02
CA THR A 68 26.22 1.66 5.97
C THR A 68 26.91 2.99 6.28
N GLY A 69 27.46 3.19 7.47
CA GLY A 69 28.12 4.46 7.86
C GLY A 69 27.17 5.67 7.97
N TYR A 70 25.88 5.51 7.66
CA TYR A 70 24.89 6.57 7.79
C TYR A 70 24.41 6.63 9.23
N ARG A 71 24.80 7.68 9.96
CA ARG A 71 24.52 7.84 11.40
C ARG A 71 23.25 8.65 11.65
N GLY A 72 22.70 8.50 12.87
CA GLY A 72 21.47 9.07 13.37
C GLY A 72 21.27 10.60 13.26
N ASP A 73 22.26 11.36 12.78
CA ASP A 73 22.13 12.78 12.51
C ASP A 73 21.34 13.07 11.20
N ALA A 74 21.21 12.10 10.28
CA ALA A 74 20.50 12.30 9.01
C ALA A 74 19.03 12.66 9.23
N PHE A 75 18.35 12.03 10.18
CA PHE A 75 16.98 12.37 10.56
C PHE A 75 16.87 13.78 11.13
N ALA A 76 17.73 14.13 12.08
CA ALA A 76 17.73 15.47 12.67
C ALA A 76 18.03 16.55 11.62
N ARG A 77 18.96 16.28 10.70
CA ARG A 77 19.25 17.20 9.58
C ARG A 77 18.07 17.33 8.62
N LEU A 78 17.37 16.24 8.30
CA LEU A 78 16.16 16.30 7.48
C LEU A 78 15.06 17.10 8.17
N VAL A 79 14.81 16.89 9.47
CA VAL A 79 13.84 17.68 10.26
C VAL A 79 14.20 19.16 10.26
N ASN A 80 15.49 19.52 10.43
CA ASN A 80 15.94 20.90 10.36
C ASN A 80 15.72 21.50 8.97
N TYR A 81 15.99 20.75 7.89
CA TYR A 81 15.68 21.18 6.55
C TYR A 81 14.19 21.42 6.35
N ILE A 82 13.33 20.49 6.78
CA ILE A 82 11.86 20.60 6.70
C ILE A 82 11.39 21.87 7.44
N ARG A 83 11.89 22.13 8.65
CA ARG A 83 11.57 23.35 9.41
C ARG A 83 11.96 24.63 8.65
N ALA A 84 13.13 24.65 8.04
CA ALA A 84 13.62 25.81 7.27
C ALA A 84 12.88 25.99 5.95
N ARG A 85 12.44 24.89 5.32
CA ARG A 85 11.77 24.91 4.02
C ARG A 85 10.30 25.29 4.11
N TYR A 86 9.62 24.93 5.23
CA TYR A 86 8.20 25.14 5.44
C TYR A 86 7.91 26.04 6.67
N PRO A 87 8.38 27.31 6.64
CA PRO A 87 8.31 28.19 7.82
C PRO A 87 6.88 28.53 8.25
N ASN A 88 5.91 28.59 7.32
CA ASN A 88 4.53 28.90 7.67
C ASN A 88 3.88 27.74 8.44
N ILE A 89 4.16 26.48 8.10
CA ILE A 89 3.73 25.31 8.86
C ILE A 89 4.23 25.42 10.29
N PHE A 90 5.55 25.61 10.49
CA PHE A 90 6.17 25.60 11.81
C PHE A 90 5.91 26.86 12.65
N SER A 91 5.45 27.96 12.05
CA SER A 91 5.00 29.15 12.78
C SER A 91 3.51 29.10 13.13
N THR A 92 2.70 28.32 12.41
CA THR A 92 1.24 28.26 12.57
C THR A 92 0.83 27.06 13.42
N MET A 93 1.47 25.92 13.24
CA MET A 93 1.11 24.66 13.91
C MET A 93 1.93 24.47 15.20
N MET A 94 1.30 23.95 16.22
CA MET A 94 2.02 23.43 17.40
C MET A 94 2.75 22.15 17.02
N VAL A 95 4.03 22.05 17.38
CA VAL A 95 4.88 20.91 17.03
C VAL A 95 5.36 20.22 18.28
N GLU A 96 5.10 18.92 18.37
CA GLU A 96 5.59 18.05 19.40
C GLU A 96 6.58 17.05 18.79
N ASP A 97 7.78 16.98 19.37
CA ASP A 97 8.82 16.01 18.99
C ASP A 97 8.76 14.82 19.96
N LEU A 98 8.44 13.67 19.40
CA LEU A 98 8.32 12.40 20.12
C LEU A 98 9.45 11.48 19.67
N ASP A 99 10.62 11.67 20.24
CA ASP A 99 11.84 10.92 19.91
C ASP A 99 12.19 10.99 18.41
N GLY A 100 12.13 12.21 17.84
CA GLY A 100 12.39 12.47 16.42
C GLY A 100 11.23 12.14 15.49
N ASN A 101 10.10 11.66 16.00
CA ASN A 101 8.82 11.62 15.29
C ASN A 101 8.08 12.93 15.56
N LEU A 102 7.44 13.48 14.57
CA LEU A 102 6.78 14.79 14.71
C LEU A 102 5.26 14.63 14.68
N LEU A 103 4.61 15.21 15.70
CA LEU A 103 3.19 15.42 15.73
C LEU A 103 2.91 16.92 15.65
N LEU A 104 2.27 17.37 14.55
CA LEU A 104 1.89 18.74 14.34
C LEU A 104 0.38 18.88 14.56
N TYR A 105 -0.02 20.00 15.15
CA TYR A 105 -1.42 20.32 15.41
C TYR A 105 -1.76 21.73 14.92
N TRP A 106 -2.80 21.83 14.12
CA TRP A 106 -3.38 23.08 13.63
C TRP A 106 -4.83 23.19 14.12
N ALA A 107 -5.09 24.17 14.99
CA ALA A 107 -6.41 24.39 15.55
C ALA A 107 -7.42 24.79 14.46
N GLY A 108 -8.57 24.17 14.48
CA GLY A 108 -9.75 24.54 13.68
C GLY A 108 -10.56 25.64 14.32
N GLU A 109 -11.56 26.15 13.59
CA GLU A 109 -12.51 27.18 14.08
C GLU A 109 -13.67 26.55 14.89
N ASP A 110 -13.96 25.26 14.71
CA ASP A 110 -15.02 24.50 15.37
C ASP A 110 -14.41 23.38 16.23
N GLU A 111 -14.37 23.60 17.55
CA GLU A 111 -13.83 22.67 18.54
C GLU A 111 -14.70 21.39 18.68
N ASP A 112 -15.97 21.40 18.25
CA ASP A 112 -16.87 20.25 18.32
C ASP A 112 -16.75 19.34 17.09
N ALA A 113 -16.05 19.78 16.05
CA ALA A 113 -15.89 19.01 14.82
C ALA A 113 -14.75 17.98 14.97
N ASP A 114 -15.05 16.69 14.71
CA ASP A 114 -14.05 15.61 14.76
C ASP A 114 -12.84 15.95 13.91
N PRO A 115 -11.60 15.85 14.46
CA PRO A 115 -10.37 16.22 13.78
C PRO A 115 -10.00 15.27 12.63
N MET A 116 -9.04 15.72 11.80
CA MET A 116 -8.44 14.96 10.72
C MET A 116 -6.96 14.69 10.98
N LEU A 117 -6.47 13.51 10.60
CA LEU A 117 -5.06 13.17 10.69
C LEU A 117 -4.49 12.86 9.30
N TYR A 118 -3.35 13.48 8.98
CA TYR A 118 -2.56 13.21 7.77
C TYR A 118 -1.23 12.60 8.18
N CYS A 119 -0.87 11.46 7.57
CA CYS A 119 0.32 10.71 7.94
C CYS A 119 1.30 10.58 6.78
N ALA A 120 2.56 10.78 7.09
CA ALA A 120 3.68 10.49 6.20
C ALA A 120 4.86 9.95 7.01
N ASN A 121 5.85 9.38 6.32
CA ASN A 121 7.11 8.97 6.93
C ASN A 121 8.31 9.62 6.22
N MET A 122 9.39 9.78 6.97
CA MET A 122 10.62 10.40 6.48
C MET A 122 11.75 9.41 6.26
N ASP A 123 11.55 8.17 6.66
CA ASP A 123 12.51 7.09 6.47
C ASP A 123 12.38 6.42 5.10
N VAL A 124 13.41 5.68 4.76
CA VAL A 124 13.50 4.89 3.54
C VAL A 124 14.24 3.58 3.82
N ILE A 125 14.03 2.58 2.99
CA ILE A 125 14.82 1.35 3.02
C ILE A 125 16.24 1.59 2.48
N SER A 126 17.15 0.62 2.69
CA SER A 126 18.51 0.64 2.15
C SER A 126 18.50 0.74 0.62
N ALA A 127 19.58 1.28 0.07
CA ALA A 127 19.79 1.44 -1.36
C ALA A 127 21.06 0.68 -1.77
N GLU A 128 20.91 -0.59 -2.10
CA GLU A 128 21.98 -1.46 -2.55
C GLU A 128 21.98 -1.62 -4.07
N GLY A 129 23.06 -2.17 -4.62
CA GLY A 129 23.18 -2.48 -6.04
C GLY A 129 23.61 -1.29 -6.91
N GLU A 130 23.47 -1.44 -8.23
CA GLU A 130 23.87 -0.42 -9.21
C GLU A 130 22.74 0.57 -9.49
N TRP A 131 23.07 1.85 -9.45
CA TRP A 131 22.15 2.96 -9.72
C TRP A 131 22.70 3.84 -10.85
N GLU A 132 21.83 4.33 -11.71
CA GLU A 132 22.17 5.28 -12.78
C GLU A 132 22.65 6.63 -12.20
N TYR A 133 21.96 7.12 -11.18
CA TYR A 133 22.39 8.25 -10.36
C TYR A 133 22.50 7.79 -8.91
N HIS A 134 23.48 8.31 -8.18
CA HIS A 134 23.65 7.92 -6.77
C HIS A 134 22.33 8.05 -5.99
N PRO A 135 21.90 7.01 -5.24
CA PRO A 135 20.56 6.92 -4.65
C PRO A 135 20.17 8.07 -3.70
N PHE A 136 21.15 8.77 -3.18
CA PHE A 136 20.94 9.93 -2.32
C PHE A 136 21.49 11.24 -2.93
N SER A 137 21.63 11.33 -4.26
CA SER A 137 21.99 12.57 -4.93
C SER A 137 20.82 13.54 -5.07
N GLY A 138 19.58 13.01 -5.16
CA GLY A 138 18.42 13.82 -5.50
C GLY A 138 18.54 14.44 -6.89
N GLU A 139 19.12 13.73 -7.84
CA GLU A 139 19.35 14.23 -9.19
C GLU A 139 18.04 14.60 -9.87
N ILE A 140 18.04 15.76 -10.56
CA ILE A 140 16.93 16.20 -11.40
C ILE A 140 17.37 16.07 -12.84
N ALA A 141 16.93 15.01 -13.51
CA ALA A 141 17.26 14.71 -14.89
C ALA A 141 16.03 14.15 -15.61
N GLU A 142 15.94 14.34 -16.93
CA GLU A 142 14.86 13.81 -17.78
C GLU A 142 13.45 14.16 -17.30
N ASN A 143 13.24 15.35 -16.78
CA ASN A 143 12.00 15.82 -16.15
C ASN A 143 11.56 14.97 -14.94
N LYS A 144 12.51 14.32 -14.26
CA LYS A 144 12.27 13.45 -13.08
C LYS A 144 13.21 13.81 -11.93
N VAL A 145 12.76 13.53 -10.72
CA VAL A 145 13.60 13.49 -9.52
C VAL A 145 13.99 12.05 -9.26
N TRP A 146 15.29 11.77 -9.22
CA TRP A 146 15.86 10.45 -9.02
C TRP A 146 16.40 10.26 -7.62
N GLY A 147 16.15 9.10 -7.03
CA GLY A 147 16.76 8.70 -5.77
C GLY A 147 15.84 7.86 -4.89
N ARG A 148 16.43 7.23 -3.88
CA ARG A 148 15.70 6.43 -2.90
C ARG A 148 14.73 7.30 -2.10
N GLY A 149 13.45 6.91 -2.10
CA GLY A 149 12.39 7.67 -1.47
C GLY A 149 11.71 8.70 -2.38
N ALA A 150 12.07 8.76 -3.68
CA ALA A 150 11.43 9.66 -4.63
C ALA A 150 9.92 9.44 -4.72
N ILE A 151 9.48 8.19 -4.60
CA ILE A 151 8.06 7.81 -4.54
C ILE A 151 7.71 7.42 -3.10
N ASP A 152 8.42 6.44 -2.54
CA ASP A 152 8.13 5.85 -1.24
C ASP A 152 9.24 6.12 -0.21
N SER A 153 9.08 7.13 0.67
CA SER A 153 7.88 7.91 0.86
C SER A 153 8.17 9.42 1.00
N LYS A 154 9.41 9.88 0.71
CA LYS A 154 9.73 11.33 0.77
C LYS A 154 8.92 12.15 -0.23
N GLY A 155 8.56 11.56 -1.40
CA GLY A 155 7.68 12.19 -2.37
C GLY A 155 6.29 12.49 -1.80
N VAL A 156 5.72 11.56 -1.04
CA VAL A 156 4.44 11.75 -0.33
C VAL A 156 4.57 12.83 0.74
N LEU A 157 5.61 12.75 1.60
CA LEU A 157 5.89 13.74 2.63
C LEU A 157 6.06 15.14 2.03
N CYS A 158 6.89 15.27 1.01
CA CYS A 158 7.17 16.54 0.32
C CYS A 158 5.87 17.15 -0.22
N THR A 159 5.10 16.42 -1.02
CA THR A 159 3.90 16.95 -1.67
C THR A 159 2.80 17.31 -0.68
N MET A 160 2.70 16.58 0.42
CA MET A 160 1.80 16.89 1.52
C MET A 160 2.21 18.19 2.23
N LEU A 161 3.49 18.35 2.59
CA LEU A 161 4.00 19.58 3.23
C LEU A 161 3.90 20.81 2.31
N GLU A 162 4.20 20.68 1.02
CA GLU A 162 4.01 21.76 0.02
C GLU A 162 2.55 22.21 -0.03
N ALA A 163 1.60 21.28 0.07
CA ALA A 163 0.18 21.60 0.08
C ALA A 163 -0.24 22.37 1.34
N PHE A 164 0.20 21.93 2.52
CA PHE A 164 -0.08 22.64 3.77
C PHE A 164 0.56 24.03 3.80
N GLU A 165 1.84 24.13 3.43
CA GLU A 165 2.56 25.42 3.36
C GLU A 165 1.85 26.41 2.45
N SER A 166 1.41 25.95 1.26
CA SER A 166 0.68 26.76 0.30
C SER A 166 -0.67 27.23 0.85
N LEU A 167 -1.44 26.36 1.47
CA LEU A 167 -2.75 26.70 2.05
C LEU A 167 -2.62 27.72 3.19
N ILE A 168 -1.65 27.55 4.08
CA ILE A 168 -1.39 28.53 5.15
C ILE A 168 -0.98 29.88 4.57
N ASN A 169 -0.09 29.87 3.58
CA ASN A 169 0.35 31.11 2.90
C ASN A 169 -0.79 31.82 2.14
N GLU A 170 -1.80 31.08 1.66
CA GLU A 170 -3.01 31.57 1.02
C GLU A 170 -4.06 32.09 2.05
N GLY A 171 -3.78 31.95 3.35
CA GLY A 171 -4.67 32.38 4.42
C GLY A 171 -5.82 31.41 4.70
N PHE A 172 -5.71 30.15 4.25
CA PHE A 172 -6.71 29.13 4.58
C PHE A 172 -6.75 28.90 6.10
N ARG A 173 -7.96 28.74 6.63
CA ARG A 173 -8.20 28.37 8.02
C ARG A 173 -9.08 27.13 8.04
N PRO A 174 -8.67 26.04 8.71
CA PRO A 174 -9.47 24.86 8.81
C PRO A 174 -10.65 25.09 9.78
N ILE A 175 -11.80 24.51 9.47
CA ILE A 175 -12.95 24.47 10.40
C ILE A 175 -12.68 23.41 11.48
N ARG A 176 -12.09 22.27 11.09
CA ARG A 176 -11.78 21.15 12.00
C ARG A 176 -10.31 21.17 12.39
N ASP A 177 -10.01 20.70 13.56
CA ASP A 177 -8.63 20.43 13.97
C ASP A 177 -7.93 19.52 12.98
N VAL A 178 -6.68 19.85 12.67
CA VAL A 178 -5.82 19.10 11.76
C VAL A 178 -4.58 18.63 12.50
N TYR A 179 -4.32 17.34 12.38
CA TYR A 179 -3.08 16.74 12.86
C TYR A 179 -2.24 16.23 11.69
N ILE A 180 -0.92 16.34 11.82
CA ILE A 180 0.02 15.72 10.90
C ILE A 180 0.98 14.85 11.71
N SER A 181 1.08 13.57 11.33
CA SER A 181 2.02 12.61 11.89
C SER A 181 3.14 12.34 10.89
N ILE A 182 4.40 12.62 11.28
CA ILE A 182 5.58 12.33 10.46
C ILE A 182 6.50 11.41 11.27
N VAL A 183 6.65 10.16 10.84
CA VAL A 183 7.40 9.14 11.55
C VAL A 183 8.72 8.81 10.89
N LYS A 184 9.69 8.28 11.65
CA LYS A 184 11.06 8.02 11.21
C LYS A 184 11.40 6.53 11.02
N ASP A 185 10.45 5.63 11.25
CA ASP A 185 10.69 4.18 11.37
C ASP A 185 9.59 3.31 10.74
N ALA A 186 8.83 3.88 9.81
CA ALA A 186 7.74 3.20 9.13
C ALA A 186 8.20 2.00 8.29
N GLU A 187 9.42 2.05 7.77
CA GLU A 187 10.02 0.98 6.96
C GLU A 187 10.74 -0.08 7.85
N SER A 188 10.66 0.04 9.17
CA SER A 188 11.31 -0.88 10.11
C SER A 188 10.38 -1.35 11.23
N SER A 189 10.38 -0.68 12.39
CA SER A 189 9.63 -1.12 13.58
C SER A 189 8.23 -0.51 13.70
N ASN A 190 7.98 0.62 13.04
CA ASN A 190 6.75 1.42 13.15
C ASN A 190 6.40 1.84 14.59
N GLU A 191 7.40 1.86 15.50
CA GLU A 191 7.22 2.25 16.90
C GLU A 191 6.84 3.72 17.05
N GLY A 192 7.33 4.60 16.15
CA GLY A 192 6.99 6.01 16.13
C GLY A 192 5.50 6.25 15.93
N ALA A 193 4.87 5.54 15.02
CA ALA A 193 3.44 5.63 14.80
C ALA A 193 2.64 5.09 15.99
N LEU A 194 3.10 4.00 16.60
CA LEU A 194 2.51 3.45 17.83
C LEU A 194 2.61 4.47 18.98
N MET A 195 3.75 5.12 19.15
CA MET A 195 3.97 6.17 20.17
C MET A 195 3.00 7.34 19.97
N ILE A 196 2.89 7.88 18.75
CA ILE A 196 1.97 8.97 18.43
C ILE A 196 0.51 8.55 18.67
N ALA A 197 0.11 7.35 18.21
CA ALA A 197 -1.23 6.84 18.42
C ALA A 197 -1.58 6.71 19.91
N ASP A 198 -0.60 6.30 20.74
CA ASP A 198 -0.75 6.16 22.18
C ASP A 198 -0.92 7.52 22.88
N VAL A 199 -0.12 8.51 22.49
CA VAL A 199 -0.23 9.89 22.97
C VAL A 199 -1.62 10.46 22.65
N LEU A 200 -2.08 10.30 21.42
CA LEU A 200 -3.41 10.78 20.98
C LEU A 200 -4.55 10.04 21.69
N ARG A 201 -4.39 8.73 21.93
CA ARG A 201 -5.36 7.94 22.70
C ARG A 201 -5.46 8.41 24.16
N LYS A 202 -4.34 8.69 24.80
CA LYS A 202 -4.31 9.26 26.17
C LYS A 202 -4.96 10.63 26.26
N ARG A 203 -4.92 11.40 25.16
CA ARG A 203 -5.62 12.71 25.03
C ARG A 203 -7.07 12.56 24.60
N VAL A 204 -7.57 11.34 24.41
CA VAL A 204 -8.92 11.02 23.95
C VAL A 204 -9.25 11.65 22.58
N VAL A 205 -8.25 11.84 21.73
CA VAL A 205 -8.44 12.36 20.37
C VAL A 205 -8.99 11.25 19.49
N ARG A 206 -10.11 11.51 18.83
CA ARG A 206 -10.74 10.61 17.87
C ARG A 206 -10.93 11.32 16.54
N PHE A 207 -10.34 10.74 15.49
CA PHE A 207 -10.38 11.31 14.15
C PHE A 207 -11.62 10.86 13.37
N ALA A 208 -12.24 11.79 12.63
CA ALA A 208 -13.25 11.44 11.62
C ALA A 208 -12.62 10.62 10.49
N ALA A 209 -11.39 10.94 10.09
CA ALA A 209 -10.60 10.14 9.17
C ALA A 209 -9.09 10.34 9.35
N VAL A 210 -8.35 9.28 9.01
CA VAL A 210 -6.90 9.27 8.88
C VAL A 210 -6.55 9.02 7.42
N PHE A 211 -5.65 9.83 6.87
CA PHE A 211 -5.15 9.73 5.50
C PHE A 211 -3.65 9.43 5.49
N GLY A 212 -3.23 8.45 4.73
CA GLY A 212 -1.82 8.11 4.61
C GLY A 212 -1.46 7.46 3.28
N LYS A 213 -0.18 7.08 3.14
CA LYS A 213 0.31 6.43 1.92
C LYS A 213 -0.43 5.12 1.66
N GLY A 214 -0.53 4.75 0.40
CA GLY A 214 -1.10 3.49 -0.06
C GLY A 214 -0.73 3.23 -1.50
N SER A 215 -1.54 2.45 -2.20
CA SER A 215 -1.28 2.16 -3.61
C SER A 215 -1.24 3.43 -4.47
N CYS A 216 -0.28 3.49 -5.39
CA CYS A 216 -0.21 4.55 -6.39
C CYS A 216 -1.37 4.45 -7.39
N ILE A 217 -1.66 5.55 -8.06
CA ILE A 217 -2.61 5.57 -9.18
C ILE A 217 -1.95 4.84 -10.35
N SER A 218 -2.59 3.79 -10.87
CA SER A 218 -2.05 2.97 -11.94
C SER A 218 -2.58 3.40 -13.31
N ARG A 219 -1.73 3.35 -14.33
CA ARG A 219 -2.14 3.49 -15.73
C ARG A 219 -2.65 2.19 -16.35
N ASP A 220 -2.17 1.06 -15.85
CA ASP A 220 -2.23 -0.25 -16.52
C ASP A 220 -2.59 -1.43 -15.61
N LEU A 221 -3.17 -1.19 -14.43
CA LEU A 221 -3.64 -2.23 -13.51
C LEU A 221 -4.64 -3.19 -14.18
N LEU A 222 -5.60 -2.63 -14.92
CA LEU A 222 -6.55 -3.35 -15.77
C LEU A 222 -6.52 -2.77 -17.19
N PRO A 223 -6.87 -3.56 -18.23
CA PRO A 223 -6.87 -3.09 -19.61
C PRO A 223 -8.05 -2.14 -19.88
N VAL A 224 -8.01 -0.98 -19.28
CA VAL A 224 -8.99 0.10 -19.43
C VAL A 224 -8.26 1.38 -19.85
N ASN A 225 -8.89 2.19 -20.68
CA ASN A 225 -8.26 3.43 -21.18
C ASN A 225 -8.47 4.61 -20.20
N ARG A 226 -8.13 4.42 -18.94
CA ARG A 226 -8.22 5.44 -17.88
C ARG A 226 -7.27 5.12 -16.75
N ASN A 227 -6.79 6.15 -16.06
CA ASN A 227 -6.05 5.99 -14.81
C ASN A 227 -6.94 5.36 -13.74
N GLN A 228 -6.34 4.58 -12.86
CA GLN A 228 -7.03 3.71 -11.91
C GLN A 228 -6.48 3.95 -10.50
N ALA A 229 -7.34 4.40 -9.60
CA ALA A 229 -7.02 4.58 -8.18
C ALA A 229 -7.77 3.57 -7.33
N ILE A 230 -7.04 2.81 -6.53
CA ILE A 230 -7.60 1.98 -5.47
C ILE A 230 -7.36 2.69 -4.15
N ILE A 231 -8.43 3.21 -3.55
CA ILE A 231 -8.37 3.72 -2.18
C ILE A 231 -8.34 2.53 -1.24
N GLY A 232 -7.24 2.37 -0.51
CA GLY A 232 -7.10 1.36 0.52
C GLY A 232 -8.01 1.65 1.70
N VAL A 233 -9.08 0.86 1.84
CA VAL A 233 -10.04 0.96 2.96
C VAL A 233 -9.79 -0.11 4.01
N ALA A 234 -8.91 -1.05 3.73
CA ALA A 234 -8.39 -2.04 4.65
C ALA A 234 -6.96 -2.42 4.24
N GLU A 235 -6.23 -2.96 5.19
CA GLU A 235 -4.87 -3.45 5.05
C GLU A 235 -4.81 -4.91 5.45
N LYS A 236 -3.99 -5.69 4.74
CA LYS A 236 -3.74 -7.08 5.09
C LYS A 236 -2.99 -7.20 6.40
N GLY A 237 -3.32 -8.21 7.18
CA GLY A 237 -2.52 -8.63 8.32
C GLY A 237 -1.16 -9.19 7.88
N THR A 238 -0.22 -9.22 8.80
CA THR A 238 1.13 -9.74 8.58
C THR A 238 1.47 -10.80 9.62
N MET A 239 2.04 -11.90 9.15
CA MET A 239 2.52 -12.95 10.04
C MET A 239 3.93 -13.35 9.60
N ARG A 240 4.90 -13.26 10.51
CA ARG A 240 6.25 -13.73 10.30
C ARG A 240 6.41 -15.11 10.93
N ILE A 241 6.78 -16.07 10.12
CA ILE A 241 6.78 -17.49 10.47
C ILE A 241 8.16 -18.04 10.20
N ARG A 242 8.72 -18.77 11.15
CA ARG A 242 9.94 -19.54 10.98
C ARG A 242 9.60 -21.02 10.80
N LEU A 243 10.10 -21.60 9.72
CA LEU A 243 10.07 -23.01 9.43
C LEU A 243 11.38 -23.63 9.88
N ILE A 244 11.33 -24.67 10.71
CA ILE A 244 12.52 -25.32 11.26
C ILE A 244 12.45 -26.81 10.94
N SER A 245 13.49 -27.29 10.24
CA SER A 245 13.71 -28.69 9.98
C SER A 245 14.92 -29.17 10.78
N GLU A 246 14.72 -30.17 11.61
CA GLU A 246 15.77 -30.80 12.40
C GLU A 246 15.95 -32.25 11.99
N GLU A 247 17.19 -32.68 11.77
CA GLU A 247 17.56 -34.05 11.40
C GLU A 247 18.91 -34.42 12.04
N LYS A 248 19.21 -35.72 12.02
CA LYS A 248 20.55 -36.13 12.40
C LYS A 248 21.52 -35.71 11.32
N GLY A 249 22.35 -34.72 11.60
CA GLY A 249 23.50 -34.38 10.77
C GLY A 249 24.44 -35.57 10.64
N GLY A 250 25.41 -35.50 9.75
CA GLY A 250 26.35 -36.61 9.59
C GLY A 250 27.26 -36.54 8.36
N SER A 251 27.87 -37.67 8.06
CA SER A 251 28.77 -37.78 6.93
C SER A 251 28.03 -37.89 5.60
N ILE A 252 28.53 -37.25 4.56
CA ILE A 252 28.05 -37.38 3.18
C ILE A 252 28.17 -38.82 2.62
N SER A 253 29.02 -39.66 3.22
CA SER A 253 29.23 -41.03 2.79
C SER A 253 28.13 -42.01 3.20
N SER A 254 27.29 -41.64 4.18
CA SER A 254 26.17 -42.43 4.64
C SER A 254 24.97 -41.50 4.98
N PRO A 255 24.36 -40.89 3.95
CA PRO A 255 23.28 -39.93 4.17
C PRO A 255 22.02 -40.61 4.69
N SER A 256 21.30 -39.93 5.57
CA SER A 256 19.93 -40.29 5.96
C SER A 256 19.00 -40.18 4.72
N ARG A 257 17.87 -40.91 4.76
CA ARG A 257 16.85 -40.86 3.69
C ARG A 257 16.34 -39.45 3.42
N TYR A 258 16.23 -38.66 4.47
CA TYR A 258 15.81 -37.27 4.39
C TYR A 258 16.85 -36.41 5.11
N SER A 259 17.30 -35.33 4.48
CA SER A 259 18.14 -34.31 5.10
C SER A 259 17.28 -33.15 5.60
N ALA A 260 17.80 -32.37 6.56
CA ALA A 260 17.13 -31.15 7.03
C ALA A 260 16.83 -30.19 5.87
N ILE A 261 17.77 -30.02 4.95
CA ILE A 261 17.59 -29.21 3.74
C ILE A 261 16.48 -29.77 2.85
N GLY A 262 16.45 -31.09 2.61
CA GLY A 262 15.46 -31.71 1.74
C GLY A 262 14.03 -31.55 2.28
N ARG A 263 13.84 -31.74 3.59
CA ARG A 263 12.54 -31.54 4.24
C ARG A 263 12.10 -30.08 4.20
N LEU A 264 13.01 -29.14 4.51
CA LEU A 264 12.70 -27.72 4.44
C LEU A 264 12.30 -27.29 3.02
N SER A 265 13.05 -27.76 2.01
CA SER A 265 12.75 -27.47 0.60
C SER A 265 11.39 -28.02 0.18
N GLU A 266 11.01 -29.23 0.63
CA GLU A 266 9.69 -29.79 0.36
C GLU A 266 8.58 -28.96 1.02
N ALA A 267 8.78 -28.50 2.26
CA ALA A 267 7.84 -27.64 2.95
C ALA A 267 7.63 -26.32 2.21
N ILE A 268 8.73 -25.67 1.78
CA ILE A 268 8.69 -24.44 0.98
C ILE A 268 7.91 -24.67 -0.31
N CYS A 269 8.23 -25.72 -1.07
CA CYS A 269 7.51 -26.04 -2.31
C CYS A 269 6.02 -26.28 -2.07
N ARG A 270 5.64 -26.95 -0.98
CA ARG A 270 4.22 -27.15 -0.66
C ARG A 270 3.50 -25.84 -0.40
N ILE A 271 4.14 -24.89 0.28
CA ILE A 271 3.56 -23.57 0.56
C ILE A 271 3.40 -22.78 -0.73
N GLU A 272 4.43 -22.72 -1.59
CA GLU A 272 4.42 -21.97 -2.83
C GLU A 272 3.44 -22.52 -3.88
N TYR A 273 3.32 -23.85 -4.00
CA TYR A 273 2.44 -24.49 -4.98
C TYR A 273 0.97 -24.62 -4.51
N ARG A 274 0.66 -24.23 -3.28
CA ARG A 274 -0.72 -24.25 -2.76
C ARG A 274 -1.20 -22.87 -2.32
N PRO A 275 -1.49 -21.97 -3.28
CA PRO A 275 -1.99 -20.64 -2.96
C PRO A 275 -3.36 -20.74 -2.28
N GLN A 276 -3.60 -19.83 -1.34
CA GLN A 276 -4.89 -19.70 -0.67
C GLN A 276 -6.02 -19.39 -1.67
N PRO A 277 -7.25 -19.86 -1.39
CA PRO A 277 -8.40 -19.54 -2.23
C PRO A 277 -8.71 -18.04 -2.20
N VAL A 278 -9.35 -17.57 -3.27
CA VAL A 278 -9.86 -16.19 -3.35
C VAL A 278 -10.97 -15.99 -2.33
N ARG A 279 -10.87 -14.95 -1.52
CA ARG A 279 -11.91 -14.50 -0.60
C ARG A 279 -12.93 -13.64 -1.32
N LYS A 280 -14.15 -14.13 -1.40
CA LYS A 280 -15.30 -13.38 -1.95
C LYS A 280 -15.83 -12.44 -0.86
N SER A 281 -15.91 -11.16 -1.16
CA SER A 281 -16.39 -10.14 -0.23
C SER A 281 -17.26 -9.11 -0.96
N VAL A 282 -18.03 -8.35 -0.19
CA VAL A 282 -18.80 -7.21 -0.74
C VAL A 282 -17.85 -6.15 -1.29
N LEU A 283 -16.74 -5.89 -0.58
CA LEU A 283 -15.70 -4.94 -1.00
C LEU A 283 -15.12 -5.30 -2.38
N LEU A 284 -14.82 -6.59 -2.61
CA LEU A 284 -14.34 -7.07 -3.90
C LEU A 284 -15.37 -6.83 -5.02
N ARG A 285 -16.64 -7.08 -4.76
CA ARG A 285 -17.71 -6.83 -5.73
C ARG A 285 -17.89 -5.35 -6.02
N ASP A 286 -17.80 -4.50 -5.01
CA ASP A 286 -17.88 -3.04 -5.18
C ASP A 286 -16.67 -2.51 -5.96
N MET A 287 -15.46 -3.03 -5.69
CA MET A 287 -14.26 -2.75 -6.47
C MET A 287 -14.45 -3.11 -7.94
N ILE A 288 -14.85 -4.35 -8.24
CA ILE A 288 -15.12 -4.80 -9.63
C ILE A 288 -16.19 -3.94 -10.28
N SER A 289 -17.25 -3.61 -9.56
CA SER A 289 -18.38 -2.80 -10.08
C SER A 289 -17.95 -1.40 -10.48
N ALA A 290 -16.96 -0.81 -9.77
CA ALA A 290 -16.39 0.49 -10.13
C ALA A 290 -15.62 0.45 -11.47
N PHE A 291 -14.95 -0.66 -11.77
CA PHE A 291 -14.21 -0.85 -13.03
C PHE A 291 -15.08 -1.34 -14.18
N ALA A 292 -16.16 -2.05 -13.90
CA ALA A 292 -16.98 -2.74 -14.89
C ALA A 292 -17.41 -1.88 -16.10
N PRO A 293 -17.84 -0.61 -15.95
CA PRO A 293 -18.24 0.24 -17.08
C PRO A 293 -17.13 0.47 -18.10
N TYR A 294 -15.88 0.47 -17.65
CA TYR A 294 -14.70 0.82 -18.45
C TYR A 294 -13.98 -0.39 -19.03
N MET A 295 -14.31 -1.60 -18.57
CA MET A 295 -13.69 -2.84 -19.04
C MET A 295 -14.00 -3.13 -20.52
N PRO A 296 -13.11 -3.82 -21.24
CA PRO A 296 -13.44 -4.38 -22.55
C PRO A 296 -14.71 -5.22 -22.51
N TYR A 297 -15.47 -5.26 -23.62
CA TYR A 297 -16.78 -5.93 -23.65
C TYR A 297 -16.74 -7.36 -23.11
N SER A 298 -15.73 -8.14 -23.48
CA SER A 298 -15.55 -9.53 -23.01
C SER A 298 -15.46 -9.63 -21.48
N MET A 299 -14.68 -8.76 -20.82
CA MET A 299 -14.58 -8.72 -19.36
C MET A 299 -15.84 -8.15 -18.72
N ARG A 300 -16.45 -7.16 -19.36
CA ARG A 300 -17.69 -6.52 -18.90
C ARG A 300 -18.86 -7.50 -18.85
N VAL A 301 -18.91 -8.48 -19.77
CA VAL A 301 -19.89 -9.58 -19.71
C VAL A 301 -19.79 -10.34 -18.39
N TYR A 302 -18.59 -10.63 -17.90
CA TYR A 302 -18.41 -11.30 -16.62
C TYR A 302 -18.69 -10.36 -15.43
N ALA A 303 -18.19 -9.12 -15.49
CA ALA A 303 -18.31 -8.15 -14.40
C ALA A 303 -19.77 -7.71 -14.16
N SER A 304 -20.58 -7.55 -15.22
CA SER A 304 -22.00 -7.18 -15.08
C SER A 304 -22.92 -8.37 -14.69
N ASN A 305 -22.40 -9.58 -14.74
CA ASN A 305 -23.15 -10.79 -14.44
C ASN A 305 -22.45 -11.66 -13.38
N MET A 306 -21.85 -11.03 -12.36
CA MET A 306 -21.15 -11.71 -11.27
C MET A 306 -22.01 -12.75 -10.54
N TRP A 307 -23.34 -12.55 -10.47
CA TRP A 307 -24.27 -13.52 -9.90
C TRP A 307 -24.18 -14.93 -10.54
N LEU A 308 -23.74 -15.03 -11.81
CA LEU A 308 -23.58 -16.29 -12.55
C LEU A 308 -22.13 -16.57 -12.93
N LEU A 309 -21.36 -15.53 -13.28
CA LEU A 309 -20.05 -15.64 -13.93
C LEU A 309 -18.87 -15.22 -13.05
N GLU A 310 -19.10 -14.97 -11.73
CA GLU A 310 -18.08 -14.52 -10.77
C GLU A 310 -16.82 -15.39 -10.81
N GLY A 311 -16.98 -16.72 -10.77
CA GLY A 311 -15.83 -17.64 -10.76
C GLY A 311 -14.94 -17.54 -12.01
N ARG A 312 -15.51 -17.24 -13.18
CA ARG A 312 -14.74 -17.03 -14.41
C ARG A 312 -14.03 -15.69 -14.41
N LEU A 313 -14.71 -14.64 -13.93
CA LEU A 313 -14.09 -13.32 -13.75
C LEU A 313 -12.90 -13.38 -12.80
N LEU A 314 -13.06 -14.00 -11.65
CA LEU A 314 -11.98 -14.14 -10.67
C LEU A 314 -10.78 -14.90 -11.23
N LYS A 315 -11.00 -15.96 -12.03
CA LYS A 315 -9.89 -16.65 -12.71
C LYS A 315 -9.15 -15.76 -13.72
N LEU A 316 -9.83 -14.82 -14.37
CA LEU A 316 -9.19 -13.84 -15.26
C LEU A 316 -8.39 -12.81 -14.47
N LEU A 317 -8.98 -12.25 -13.41
CA LEU A 317 -8.35 -11.24 -12.57
C LEU A 317 -7.11 -11.77 -11.83
N GLN A 318 -7.10 -13.04 -11.45
CA GLN A 318 -5.94 -13.68 -10.81
C GLN A 318 -4.67 -13.76 -11.69
N LYS A 319 -4.79 -13.53 -13.00
CA LYS A 319 -3.63 -13.46 -13.89
C LYS A 319 -2.81 -12.18 -13.69
N HIS A 320 -3.41 -11.14 -13.13
CA HIS A 320 -2.74 -9.91 -12.76
C HIS A 320 -2.20 -10.02 -11.33
N LYS A 321 -0.87 -9.93 -11.17
CA LYS A 321 -0.17 -10.17 -9.89
C LYS A 321 -0.70 -9.28 -8.76
N GLU A 322 -0.82 -7.98 -8.99
CA GLU A 322 -1.33 -7.03 -7.98
C GLU A 322 -2.76 -7.37 -7.57
N ILE A 323 -3.66 -7.57 -8.55
CA ILE A 323 -5.06 -7.92 -8.25
C ILE A 323 -5.11 -9.27 -7.52
N SER A 324 -4.35 -10.26 -7.96
CA SER A 324 -4.30 -11.56 -7.29
C SER A 324 -3.90 -11.44 -5.82
N SER A 325 -2.96 -10.55 -5.50
CA SER A 325 -2.56 -10.31 -4.10
C SER A 325 -3.67 -9.68 -3.27
N MET A 326 -4.50 -8.83 -3.85
CA MET A 326 -5.65 -8.20 -3.18
C MET A 326 -6.82 -9.16 -2.93
N LEU A 327 -6.81 -10.35 -3.53
CA LEU A 327 -7.94 -11.28 -3.51
C LEU A 327 -7.79 -12.44 -2.52
N ARG A 328 -6.59 -12.70 -1.97
CA ARG A 328 -6.29 -13.86 -1.12
C ARG A 328 -5.16 -13.58 -0.14
N THR A 329 -5.04 -14.44 0.87
CA THR A 329 -3.83 -14.53 1.68
C THR A 329 -2.69 -15.05 0.81
N THR A 330 -1.51 -14.41 0.92
CA THR A 330 -0.31 -14.71 0.13
C THR A 330 0.86 -15.05 1.03
N PHE A 331 1.78 -15.89 0.53
CA PHE A 331 2.99 -16.30 1.22
C PHE A 331 4.22 -15.87 0.41
N ALA A 332 5.27 -15.44 1.11
CA ALA A 332 6.57 -15.13 0.52
C ALA A 332 7.67 -15.71 1.41
N VAL A 333 8.51 -16.56 0.83
CA VAL A 333 9.72 -17.06 1.51
C VAL A 333 10.83 -16.03 1.29
N THR A 334 11.32 -15.44 2.38
CA THR A 334 12.27 -14.31 2.29
C THR A 334 13.69 -14.69 2.67
N GLN A 335 13.86 -15.71 3.50
CA GLN A 335 15.17 -16.16 3.97
C GLN A 335 15.21 -17.67 4.05
N SER A 336 16.38 -18.26 3.74
CA SER A 336 16.66 -19.65 4.00
C SER A 336 18.11 -19.81 4.43
N LYS A 337 18.34 -20.57 5.52
CA LYS A 337 19.65 -20.85 6.08
C LYS A 337 19.81 -22.34 6.32
N ALA A 338 20.87 -22.94 5.81
CA ALA A 338 21.17 -24.34 6.05
C ALA A 338 22.64 -24.66 5.73
N GLY A 339 23.26 -25.51 6.55
CA GLY A 339 24.60 -26.01 6.34
C GLY A 339 25.72 -24.95 6.51
N THR A 340 26.82 -25.37 7.10
CA THR A 340 28.01 -24.52 7.31
C THR A 340 29.27 -25.10 6.67
N GLY A 341 29.18 -26.31 6.11
CA GLY A 341 30.34 -27.01 5.52
C GLY A 341 29.97 -27.91 4.34
N GLU A 342 30.85 -28.01 3.34
CA GLU A 342 30.60 -28.71 2.09
C GLU A 342 30.51 -30.25 2.23
N LYS A 343 31.11 -30.83 3.28
CA LYS A 343 31.21 -32.29 3.45
C LYS A 343 30.48 -32.83 4.67
N VAL A 344 29.58 -32.03 5.23
CA VAL A 344 28.81 -32.39 6.43
C VAL A 344 27.32 -32.15 6.16
N LEU A 345 26.50 -33.14 6.46
CA LEU A 345 25.04 -32.98 6.42
C LEU A 345 24.61 -32.11 7.60
N PRO A 346 23.88 -31.02 7.37
CA PRO A 346 23.41 -30.17 8.46
C PRO A 346 22.39 -30.86 9.33
N SER A 347 22.45 -30.63 10.63
CA SER A 347 21.44 -31.09 11.60
C SER A 347 20.18 -30.22 11.64
N SER A 348 20.26 -28.97 11.12
CA SER A 348 19.12 -28.07 11.03
C SER A 348 19.12 -27.27 9.73
N ALA A 349 17.93 -26.89 9.31
CA ALA A 349 17.70 -25.94 8.22
C ALA A 349 16.49 -25.07 8.58
N GLU A 350 16.56 -23.79 8.30
CA GLU A 350 15.53 -22.81 8.65
C GLU A 350 15.14 -21.96 7.45
N ALA A 351 13.88 -21.52 7.41
CA ALA A 351 13.38 -20.53 6.48
C ALA A 351 12.42 -19.56 7.16
N VAL A 352 12.40 -18.32 6.69
CA VAL A 352 11.42 -17.30 7.10
C VAL A 352 10.38 -17.13 6.01
N VAL A 353 9.12 -17.22 6.40
CA VAL A 353 7.95 -17.03 5.53
C VAL A 353 7.14 -15.87 6.05
N TYR A 354 6.85 -14.90 5.20
CA TYR A 354 5.86 -13.87 5.47
C TYR A 354 4.52 -14.26 4.87
N ALA A 355 3.47 -14.26 5.69
CA ALA A 355 2.09 -14.39 5.26
C ALA A 355 1.42 -13.01 5.30
N ARG A 356 0.81 -12.59 4.17
CA ARG A 356 -0.02 -11.38 4.09
C ARG A 356 -1.47 -11.81 4.12
N ILE A 357 -2.13 -11.61 5.25
CA ILE A 357 -3.43 -12.19 5.60
C ILE A 357 -4.56 -11.26 5.16
N ILE A 358 -5.45 -11.77 4.31
CA ILE A 358 -6.60 -10.98 3.83
C ILE A 358 -7.69 -10.91 4.91
N HIS A 359 -8.43 -9.80 4.91
CA HIS A 359 -9.61 -9.65 5.75
C HIS A 359 -10.59 -10.83 5.55
N GLY A 360 -10.97 -11.49 6.66
CA GLY A 360 -11.80 -12.69 6.68
C GLY A 360 -11.02 -14.01 6.85
N ASP A 361 -9.69 -14.00 6.78
CA ASP A 361 -8.82 -15.03 7.33
C ASP A 361 -8.29 -14.52 8.68
N SER A 362 -7.96 -15.42 9.60
CA SER A 362 -7.28 -15.08 10.86
C SER A 362 -5.87 -15.66 10.89
N CYS A 363 -4.99 -15.06 11.70
CA CYS A 363 -3.65 -15.60 11.93
C CYS A 363 -3.70 -17.06 12.39
N SER A 364 -4.68 -17.41 13.22
CA SER A 364 -4.86 -18.78 13.71
C SER A 364 -5.27 -19.76 12.61
N ASP A 365 -6.10 -19.33 11.64
CA ASP A 365 -6.48 -20.18 10.50
C ASP A 365 -5.28 -20.43 9.59
N ILE A 366 -4.46 -19.40 9.36
CA ILE A 366 -3.25 -19.52 8.53
C ILE A 366 -2.18 -20.39 9.22
N TYR A 367 -2.00 -20.24 10.53
CA TYR A 367 -1.12 -21.12 11.29
C TYR A 367 -1.54 -22.59 11.16
N ARG A 368 -2.83 -22.88 11.37
CA ARG A 368 -3.38 -24.23 11.22
C ARG A 368 -3.19 -24.77 9.81
N PHE A 369 -3.53 -23.97 8.80
CA PHE A 369 -3.34 -24.35 7.40
C PHE A 369 -1.88 -24.72 7.09
N LEU A 370 -0.90 -23.90 7.53
CA LEU A 370 0.51 -24.19 7.30
C LEU A 370 0.96 -25.44 8.05
N THR A 371 0.56 -25.60 9.29
CA THR A 371 0.90 -26.79 10.10
C THR A 371 0.36 -28.05 9.42
N ASP A 372 -0.91 -28.11 9.04
CA ASP A 372 -1.53 -29.24 8.38
C ASP A 372 -0.86 -29.56 7.02
N LEU A 373 -0.47 -28.50 6.28
CA LEU A 373 0.15 -28.64 4.96
C LEU A 373 1.51 -29.32 5.00
N ILE A 374 2.31 -29.05 6.05
CA ILE A 374 3.69 -29.52 6.15
C ILE A 374 3.93 -30.53 7.27
N GLU A 375 2.89 -30.91 8.03
CA GLU A 375 3.00 -31.89 9.12
C GLU A 375 3.69 -33.18 8.70
N SER A 376 3.29 -33.75 7.54
CA SER A 376 3.86 -35.01 7.02
C SER A 376 5.32 -34.91 6.57
N VAL A 377 5.85 -33.69 6.43
CA VAL A 377 7.25 -33.44 6.09
C VAL A 377 8.14 -33.41 7.33
N GLY A 378 7.54 -33.19 8.53
CA GLY A 378 8.27 -33.11 9.80
C GLY A 378 9.05 -31.80 9.96
N VAL A 379 8.50 -30.71 9.45
CA VAL A 379 9.02 -29.34 9.61
C VAL A 379 8.15 -28.62 10.65
N LYS A 380 8.78 -28.01 11.64
CA LYS A 380 8.12 -27.25 12.71
C LYS A 380 7.78 -25.84 12.22
N VAL A 381 6.61 -25.35 12.61
CA VAL A 381 6.11 -24.00 12.36
C VAL A 381 6.19 -23.19 13.64
N GLU A 382 6.98 -22.13 13.67
CA GLU A 382 7.04 -21.18 14.77
C GLU A 382 6.57 -19.80 14.30
N VAL A 383 5.65 -19.19 15.03
CA VAL A 383 5.17 -17.83 14.77
C VAL A 383 6.04 -16.87 15.57
N GLU A 384 6.73 -15.96 14.88
CA GLU A 384 7.58 -14.95 15.51
C GLU A 384 6.80 -13.65 15.77
N SER A 385 5.93 -13.26 14.83
CA SER A 385 4.99 -12.16 15.00
C SER A 385 3.71 -12.41 14.21
N ALA A 386 2.60 -11.86 14.69
CA ALA A 386 1.30 -11.99 14.04
C ALA A 386 0.48 -10.73 14.30
N GLU A 387 -0.04 -10.14 13.23
CA GLU A 387 -0.92 -8.99 13.23
C GLU A 387 -2.10 -9.28 12.30
N GLU A 388 -3.32 -9.17 12.83
CA GLU A 388 -4.54 -9.44 12.08
C GLU A 388 -4.78 -8.36 11.01
N ALA A 389 -5.54 -8.72 9.97
CA ALA A 389 -5.98 -7.76 8.96
C ALA A 389 -6.81 -6.64 9.58
N SER A 390 -6.62 -5.41 9.10
CA SER A 390 -7.37 -4.27 9.61
C SER A 390 -8.88 -4.41 9.36
N VAL A 391 -9.68 -3.72 10.16
CA VAL A 391 -11.11 -3.54 9.88
C VAL A 391 -11.30 -2.76 8.57
N ILE A 392 -12.42 -3.02 7.88
CA ILE A 392 -12.76 -2.30 6.65
C ILE A 392 -13.36 -0.94 7.03
N SER A 393 -12.70 0.14 6.66
CA SER A 393 -13.19 1.50 6.85
C SER A 393 -14.44 1.78 6.01
N PRO A 394 -15.35 2.67 6.46
CA PRO A 394 -16.56 3.03 5.72
C PRO A 394 -16.24 3.69 4.37
N TYR A 395 -16.46 3.00 3.26
CA TYR A 395 -16.15 3.52 1.90
C TYR A 395 -17.38 4.07 1.14
N ARG A 396 -18.48 4.28 1.86
CA ARG A 396 -19.68 4.98 1.37
C ARG A 396 -19.98 6.22 2.20
N GLY A 397 -19.16 6.50 3.22
CA GLY A 397 -19.27 7.66 4.10
C GLY A 397 -18.79 8.96 3.47
N LYS A 398 -19.09 10.09 4.15
CA LYS A 398 -18.76 11.43 3.65
C LYS A 398 -17.28 11.65 3.42
N GLU A 399 -16.39 11.15 4.29
CA GLU A 399 -14.95 11.38 4.18
C GLU A 399 -14.34 10.61 3.02
N TYR A 400 -14.81 9.37 2.76
CA TYR A 400 -14.45 8.64 1.54
C TYR A 400 -14.89 9.37 0.27
N LEU A 401 -16.10 9.94 0.26
CA LEU A 401 -16.61 10.68 -0.89
C LEU A 401 -15.82 11.97 -1.13
N LYS A 402 -15.40 12.68 -0.07
CA LYS A 402 -14.51 13.84 -0.17
C LYS A 402 -13.15 13.46 -0.78
N LEU A 403 -12.52 12.38 -0.29
CA LEU A 403 -11.27 11.85 -0.86
C LEU A 403 -11.44 11.47 -2.34
N ARG A 404 -12.52 10.74 -2.68
CA ARG A 404 -12.84 10.39 -4.07
C ARG A 404 -13.03 11.62 -4.96
N ASN A 405 -13.68 12.66 -4.44
CA ASN A 405 -13.89 13.91 -5.17
C ASN A 405 -12.55 14.65 -5.37
N ALA A 406 -11.70 14.75 -4.33
CA ALA A 406 -10.36 15.31 -4.46
C ALA A 406 -9.54 14.62 -5.56
N LEU A 407 -9.57 13.27 -5.61
CA LEU A 407 -8.92 12.49 -6.66
C LEU A 407 -9.47 12.84 -8.05
N LYS A 408 -10.80 12.85 -8.22
CA LYS A 408 -11.41 13.14 -9.52
C LYS A 408 -11.18 14.58 -9.97
N GLU A 409 -11.23 15.55 -9.07
CA GLU A 409 -10.94 16.94 -9.37
C GLU A 409 -9.47 17.15 -9.77
N SER A 410 -8.55 16.40 -9.17
CA SER A 410 -7.11 16.53 -9.43
C SER A 410 -6.63 15.76 -10.67
N PHE A 411 -7.22 14.61 -10.95
CA PHE A 411 -6.75 13.71 -12.00
C PHE A 411 -7.73 13.54 -13.17
N GLY A 412 -8.87 14.24 -13.14
CA GLY A 412 -9.89 14.16 -14.18
C GLY A 412 -10.66 12.83 -14.17
N ASP A 413 -10.82 12.23 -15.33
CA ASP A 413 -11.58 11.00 -15.51
C ASP A 413 -10.84 9.76 -14.98
N LEU A 414 -10.66 9.74 -13.68
CA LEU A 414 -10.04 8.67 -12.90
C LEU A 414 -11.09 7.65 -12.47
N ILE A 415 -10.80 6.37 -12.65
CA ILE A 415 -11.60 5.30 -12.05
C ILE A 415 -11.15 5.18 -10.59
N VAL A 416 -12.08 5.39 -9.66
CA VAL A 416 -11.81 5.27 -8.22
C VAL A 416 -12.60 4.12 -7.65
N ALA A 417 -11.91 3.18 -7.02
CA ALA A 417 -12.50 2.00 -6.39
C ALA A 417 -11.99 1.85 -4.94
N PRO A 418 -12.81 1.31 -4.02
CA PRO A 418 -12.31 0.86 -2.72
C PRO A 418 -11.58 -0.48 -2.88
N GLY A 419 -10.55 -0.72 -2.08
CA GLY A 419 -9.83 -1.99 -2.10
C GLY A 419 -9.07 -2.28 -0.82
N ILE A 420 -8.44 -3.47 -0.78
CA ILE A 420 -7.52 -3.90 0.28
C ILE A 420 -6.11 -3.67 -0.24
N ILE A 421 -5.27 -3.01 0.54
CA ILE A 421 -3.84 -2.90 0.21
C ILE A 421 -3.07 -4.08 0.81
N SER A 422 -2.01 -4.46 0.11
CA SER A 422 -1.14 -5.58 0.52
C SER A 422 0.13 -5.11 1.23
N GLU A 423 0.44 -3.82 1.18
CA GLU A 423 1.61 -3.20 1.78
C GLU A 423 1.35 -2.86 3.26
N ASP A 424 2.38 -2.88 4.09
CA ASP A 424 2.30 -2.37 5.45
C ASP A 424 2.34 -0.85 5.43
N THR A 425 1.54 -0.21 6.30
CA THR A 425 1.49 1.24 6.40
C THR A 425 1.70 1.72 7.84
N SER A 426 2.32 2.88 7.99
CA SER A 426 2.51 3.52 9.30
C SER A 426 1.22 4.02 9.96
N ILE A 427 0.07 3.87 9.29
CA ILE A 427 -1.21 4.39 9.80
C ILE A 427 -2.08 3.34 10.48
N LEU A 428 -1.68 2.06 10.42
CA LEU A 428 -2.42 0.98 11.07
C LEU A 428 -2.60 1.18 12.60
N PRO A 429 -1.60 1.71 13.35
CA PRO A 429 -1.74 1.98 14.77
C PRO A 429 -2.89 2.94 15.14
N PHE A 430 -3.31 3.82 14.22
CA PHE A 430 -4.39 4.75 14.44
C PHE A 430 -5.79 4.16 14.32
N THR A 431 -5.93 2.85 14.06
CA THR A 431 -7.22 2.16 13.92
C THR A 431 -8.13 2.35 15.14
N HIS A 432 -7.57 2.45 16.33
CA HIS A 432 -8.34 2.68 17.56
C HIS A 432 -8.65 4.16 17.84
N ASN A 433 -8.03 5.07 17.07
CA ASN A 433 -8.19 6.52 17.22
C ASN A 433 -9.07 7.12 16.10
N ALA A 434 -9.60 6.34 15.17
CA ALA A 434 -10.26 6.85 13.98
C ALA A 434 -11.54 6.10 13.64
N GLU A 435 -12.50 6.81 13.04
CA GLU A 435 -13.70 6.20 12.46
C GLU A 435 -13.41 5.56 11.11
N ALA A 436 -12.46 6.14 10.36
CA ALA A 436 -12.07 5.66 9.06
C ALA A 436 -10.57 5.89 8.80
N ILE A 437 -9.95 4.96 8.07
CA ILE A 437 -8.57 5.08 7.60
C ILE A 437 -8.54 4.85 6.10
N TYR A 438 -7.96 5.79 5.36
CA TYR A 438 -7.85 5.75 3.91
C TYR A 438 -6.39 5.88 3.47
N ARG A 439 -6.02 5.06 2.47
CA ARG A 439 -4.66 4.91 2.00
C ARG A 439 -4.61 5.14 0.51
N ILE A 440 -3.82 6.11 0.06
CA ILE A 440 -3.59 6.39 -1.36
C ILE A 440 -2.30 7.18 -1.53
N THR A 441 -1.51 6.85 -2.54
CA THR A 441 -0.39 7.66 -3.00
C THR A 441 -0.82 8.37 -4.28
N PRO A 442 -0.95 9.70 -4.28
CA PRO A 442 -1.53 10.45 -5.39
C PRO A 442 -0.50 10.70 -6.52
N ILE A 443 0.18 9.66 -6.95
CA ILE A 443 1.18 9.66 -8.03
C ILE A 443 0.73 8.65 -9.08
N VAL A 444 0.69 9.07 -10.35
CA VAL A 444 0.29 8.21 -11.47
C VAL A 444 1.51 7.50 -12.01
N LEU A 445 1.51 6.17 -11.98
CA LEU A 445 2.62 5.33 -12.40
C LEU A 445 2.17 4.23 -13.35
N THR A 446 3.06 3.84 -14.25
CA THR A 446 2.99 2.58 -14.99
C THR A 446 3.52 1.42 -14.12
N GLU A 447 3.27 0.19 -14.52
CA GLU A 447 3.83 -1.00 -13.83
C GLU A 447 5.38 -0.97 -13.81
N ALA A 448 6.00 -0.50 -14.89
CA ALA A 448 7.45 -0.35 -14.96
C ALA A 448 7.99 0.69 -13.96
N GLU A 449 7.30 1.80 -13.78
CA GLU A 449 7.67 2.83 -12.79
C GLU A 449 7.43 2.35 -11.36
N LYS A 450 6.33 1.66 -11.09
CA LYS A 450 6.06 1.04 -9.79
C LYS A 450 7.13 0.02 -9.40
N SER A 451 7.66 -0.75 -10.36
CA SER A 451 8.69 -1.74 -10.08
C SER A 451 10.02 -1.14 -9.60
N THR A 452 10.19 0.19 -9.70
CA THR A 452 11.34 0.90 -9.14
C THR A 452 11.19 1.23 -7.65
N ILE A 453 9.98 1.18 -7.10
CA ILE A 453 9.73 1.34 -5.67
C ILE A 453 10.43 0.17 -4.94
N HIS A 454 11.21 0.49 -3.91
CA HIS A 454 12.04 -0.47 -3.17
C HIS A 454 13.10 -1.19 -4.02
N SER A 455 13.31 -0.75 -5.27
CA SER A 455 14.34 -1.27 -6.18
C SER A 455 15.32 -0.14 -6.56
N ASN A 456 16.22 -0.41 -7.52
CA ASN A 456 17.16 0.58 -8.01
C ASN A 456 16.48 1.56 -8.98
N ASN A 457 17.05 2.75 -9.12
CA ASN A 457 16.58 3.77 -10.06
C ASN A 457 15.15 4.26 -9.78
N GLU A 458 14.78 4.32 -8.50
CA GLU A 458 13.52 4.93 -8.06
C GLU A 458 13.49 6.40 -8.47
N ARG A 459 12.38 6.82 -9.09
CA ARG A 459 12.24 8.17 -9.66
C ARG A 459 10.79 8.55 -9.85
N VAL A 460 10.51 9.85 -9.85
CA VAL A 460 9.16 10.41 -10.02
C VAL A 460 9.17 11.58 -10.98
N ASP A 461 8.16 11.69 -11.85
CA ASP A 461 7.98 12.82 -12.75
C ASP A 461 7.72 14.13 -12.00
N ILE A 462 8.32 15.23 -12.44
CA ILE A 462 8.14 16.56 -11.85
C ILE A 462 6.67 16.99 -11.92
N ASP A 463 5.99 16.73 -13.03
CA ASP A 463 4.57 17.10 -13.20
C ASP A 463 3.67 16.27 -12.30
N ALA A 464 4.05 15.00 -12.00
CA ALA A 464 3.32 14.17 -11.06
C ALA A 464 3.39 14.70 -9.63
N LEU A 465 4.53 15.30 -9.21
CA LEU A 465 4.67 15.95 -7.92
C LEU A 465 3.75 17.17 -7.79
N GLY A 466 3.74 18.05 -8.80
CA GLY A 466 2.84 19.21 -8.80
C GLY A 466 1.36 18.80 -8.73
N ARG A 467 0.98 17.72 -9.41
CA ARG A 467 -0.38 17.18 -9.36
C ARG A 467 -0.71 16.59 -8.01
N ALA A 468 0.25 15.94 -7.33
CA ALA A 468 0.08 15.45 -5.98
C ALA A 468 -0.08 16.60 -4.96
N VAL A 469 0.67 17.70 -5.11
CA VAL A 469 0.46 18.92 -4.30
C VAL A 469 -0.97 19.47 -4.49
N TYR A 470 -1.43 19.58 -5.74
CA TYR A 470 -2.80 20.01 -6.02
C TYR A 470 -3.84 19.10 -5.38
N PHE A 471 -3.65 17.79 -5.45
CA PHE A 471 -4.52 16.81 -4.81
C PHE A 471 -4.57 17.02 -3.28
N TYR A 472 -3.41 17.13 -2.61
CA TYR A 472 -3.41 17.36 -1.16
C TYR A 472 -4.07 18.67 -0.78
N LYS A 473 -3.85 19.76 -1.54
CA LYS A 473 -4.58 21.02 -1.31
C LYS A 473 -6.10 20.82 -1.39
N ARG A 474 -6.59 20.10 -2.41
CA ARG A 474 -8.03 19.81 -2.55
C ARG A 474 -8.54 18.90 -1.45
N LEU A 475 -7.79 17.85 -1.09
CA LEU A 475 -8.17 16.94 0.00
C LEU A 475 -8.30 17.70 1.32
N ILE A 476 -7.28 18.45 1.71
CA ILE A 476 -7.28 19.26 2.94
C ILE A 476 -8.46 20.21 2.93
N SER A 477 -8.64 21.01 1.87
CA SER A 477 -9.75 21.96 1.80
C SER A 477 -11.13 21.30 1.88
N LEU A 478 -11.34 20.11 1.27
CA LEU A 478 -12.62 19.41 1.30
C LEU A 478 -12.89 18.73 2.65
N THR A 479 -11.85 18.29 3.35
CA THR A 479 -12.01 17.49 4.58
C THR A 479 -12.02 18.35 5.83
N THR A 480 -11.38 19.53 5.77
CA THR A 480 -11.21 20.41 6.94
C THR A 480 -11.88 21.77 6.80
N GLY A 481 -12.35 22.12 5.58
CA GLY A 481 -13.09 23.33 5.29
C GLY A 481 -14.60 23.15 5.32
#